data_cc6fd127b7200411d3d54bbfc9ea10cd
#
_entry.id   cc6fd127b7200411d3d54bbfc9ea10cd
#
_cell.length_a   1.000
_cell.length_b   1.000
_cell.length_c   1.000
_cell.angle_alpha   90.00
_cell.angle_beta   90.00
_cell.angle_gamma   90.00
#
_symmetry.space_group_name_H-M   'P 1'
#
loop_
_entity.id
_entity.type
_entity.pdbx_description
1 polymer ?
#
loop_
_entity_poly.entity_id
_entity_poly.type
_entity_poly.pdbx_seq_one_letter_code
_entity_poly.pdbx_strand_id
1 'polypeptide(L)'
;MRLQRQVVDYALRRRSLLAEVYSGRTGVSEVCDANPYLLRAAKFHGKPSQVMCPICRKEQLTLVSWVFGDHLGPVSGSARTAEELVLLATKFDEFSVHVVEVCRTCEWNHLVKSYVLGAVRPPKAPRGTRTARKSARTASE
;
A
#
# COMPACT_ATOMS: atom_id res chain seq x y z
N MET A 1 -3.41 -15.14 12.43
CA MET A 1 -2.72 -13.93 11.99
C MET A 1 -2.00 -14.17 10.68
N ARG A 2 -2.15 -13.29 9.76
CA ARG A 2 -1.48 -13.44 8.48
C ARG A 2 -0.06 -12.96 8.54
N LEU A 3 0.83 -13.75 7.97
CA LEU A 3 2.24 -13.40 7.90
C LEU A 3 2.47 -12.38 6.79
N GLN A 4 2.96 -11.21 7.16
CA GLN A 4 3.35 -10.21 6.19
C GLN A 4 4.71 -10.61 5.62
N ARG A 5 4.81 -10.62 4.30
CA ARG A 5 6.04 -11.01 3.60
C ARG A 5 6.54 -9.85 2.76
N GLN A 6 7.83 -9.86 2.46
CA GLN A 6 8.48 -8.86 1.62
C GLN A 6 8.18 -7.44 2.09
N VAL A 7 8.33 -7.23 3.40
CA VAL A 7 8.02 -5.95 4.02
C VAL A 7 9.05 -4.91 3.62
N VAL A 8 8.57 -3.78 3.10
CA VAL A 8 9.40 -2.62 2.82
C VAL A 8 8.96 -1.50 3.74
N ASP A 9 9.90 -0.94 4.48
CA ASP A 9 9.65 0.12 5.44
C ASP A 9 10.14 1.44 4.85
N TYR A 10 9.33 2.47 4.92
CA TYR A 10 9.65 3.78 4.33
C TYR A 10 10.01 4.82 5.39
N ALA A 11 10.37 4.39 6.60
CA ALA A 11 10.67 5.31 7.71
C ALA A 11 11.84 6.25 7.40
N LEU A 12 12.89 5.74 6.76
CA LEU A 12 14.04 6.58 6.41
C LEU A 12 13.69 7.62 5.37
N ARG A 13 12.91 7.23 4.37
CA ARG A 13 12.45 8.16 3.33
C ARG A 13 11.57 9.25 3.95
N ARG A 14 10.70 8.85 4.86
CA ARG A 14 9.85 9.79 5.58
C ARG A 14 10.66 10.79 6.38
N ARG A 15 11.67 10.31 7.08
CA ARG A 15 12.53 11.17 7.88
C ARG A 15 13.28 12.17 7.01
N SER A 16 13.79 11.71 5.87
CA SER A 16 14.49 12.58 4.92
C SER A 16 13.59 13.68 4.39
N LEU A 17 12.37 13.32 4.03
CA LEU A 17 11.41 14.31 3.53
C LEU A 17 11.05 15.33 4.60
N LEU A 18 10.84 14.88 5.83
CA LEU A 18 10.53 15.79 6.93
C LEU A 18 11.68 16.74 7.22
N ALA A 19 12.92 16.25 7.10
CA ALA A 19 14.08 17.12 7.26
C ALA A 19 14.10 18.23 6.20
N GLU A 20 13.71 17.91 4.98
CA GLU A 20 13.61 18.92 3.92
C GLU A 20 12.52 19.94 4.20
N VAL A 21 11.39 19.49 4.74
CA VAL A 21 10.30 20.39 5.08
C VAL A 21 10.72 21.33 6.21
N TYR A 22 11.34 20.77 7.26
CA TYR A 22 11.74 21.57 8.39
C TYR A 22 12.86 22.55 8.06
N SER A 23 13.69 22.24 7.08
CA SER A 23 14.76 23.14 6.63
C SER A 23 14.28 24.17 5.60
N GLY A 24 13.04 24.06 5.16
CA GLY A 24 12.48 24.99 4.17
C GLY A 24 12.80 24.64 2.72
N ARG A 25 13.49 23.53 2.47
CA ARG A 25 13.80 23.12 1.10
C ARG A 25 12.57 22.62 0.35
N THR A 26 11.62 22.05 1.08
CA THR A 26 10.37 21.58 0.53
C THR A 26 9.25 22.31 1.24
N GLY A 27 8.32 22.87 0.49
CA GLY A 27 7.20 23.60 1.08
C GLY A 27 6.17 22.69 1.69
N VAL A 28 5.49 23.16 2.74
CA VAL A 28 4.43 22.40 3.40
C VAL A 28 3.33 22.01 2.40
N SER A 29 2.98 22.92 1.48
CA SER A 29 1.94 22.62 0.48
C SER A 29 2.32 21.49 -0.46
N GLU A 30 3.61 21.21 -0.60
CA GLU A 30 4.06 20.13 -1.49
C GLU A 30 3.88 18.76 -0.85
N VAL A 31 3.75 18.70 0.46
CA VAL A 31 3.60 17.43 1.18
C VAL A 31 2.24 17.29 1.84
N CYS A 32 1.50 18.39 1.97
CA CYS A 32 0.13 18.37 2.49
C CYS A 32 -0.82 18.41 1.31
N ASP A 33 -0.77 17.37 0.51
CA ASP A 33 -1.40 17.32 -0.80
C ASP A 33 -2.25 16.06 -1.01
N ALA A 34 -2.79 15.51 0.06
CA ALA A 34 -3.61 14.30 -0.04
C ALA A 34 -4.77 14.54 -1.00
N ASN A 35 -4.96 13.60 -1.93
CA ASN A 35 -6.05 13.74 -2.89
C ASN A 35 -7.39 13.35 -2.24
N PRO A 36 -8.51 13.74 -2.86
CA PRO A 36 -9.83 13.46 -2.27
C PRO A 36 -10.12 11.98 -2.07
N TYR A 37 -9.59 11.10 -2.91
CA TYR A 37 -9.80 9.66 -2.75
C TYR A 37 -9.13 9.15 -1.47
N LEU A 38 -7.91 9.63 -1.19
CA LEU A 38 -7.20 9.24 0.01
C LEU A 38 -7.93 9.74 1.25
N LEU A 39 -8.39 10.99 1.23
CA LEU A 39 -9.13 11.56 2.35
C LEU A 39 -10.42 10.80 2.63
N ARG A 40 -11.12 10.43 1.56
CA ARG A 40 -12.35 9.64 1.70
C ARG A 40 -12.05 8.25 2.24
N ALA A 41 -11.01 7.61 1.73
CA ALA A 41 -10.61 6.30 2.22
C ALA A 41 -10.23 6.36 3.71
N ALA A 42 -9.55 7.42 4.12
CA ALA A 42 -9.21 7.60 5.53
C ALA A 42 -10.45 7.70 6.39
N LYS A 43 -11.46 8.40 5.90
CA LYS A 43 -12.71 8.57 6.66
C LYS A 43 -13.47 7.26 6.84
N PHE A 44 -13.56 6.44 5.79
CA PHE A 44 -14.42 5.26 5.80
C PHE A 44 -13.70 3.95 6.05
N HIS A 45 -12.42 3.88 5.77
CA HIS A 45 -11.65 2.63 5.86
C HIS A 45 -10.36 2.78 6.66
N GLY A 46 -10.09 3.97 7.16
CA GLY A 46 -8.86 4.24 7.87
C GLY A 46 -8.86 3.71 9.28
N LYS A 47 -7.67 3.50 9.80
CA LYS A 47 -7.46 3.09 11.17
C LYS A 47 -6.68 4.19 11.90
N PRO A 48 -7.21 4.72 13.00
CA PRO A 48 -6.46 5.75 13.74
C PRO A 48 -5.16 5.17 14.28
N SER A 49 -4.11 5.97 14.22
CA SER A 49 -2.84 5.62 14.83
C SER A 49 -2.61 6.50 16.05
N GLN A 50 -1.53 6.24 16.78
CA GLN A 50 -1.17 7.07 17.94
C GLN A 50 -0.08 8.07 17.58
N VAL A 51 0.26 8.18 16.31
CA VAL A 51 1.30 9.09 15.85
C VAL A 51 0.68 10.43 15.47
N MET A 52 1.18 11.49 16.07
CA MET A 52 0.73 12.84 15.73
C MET A 52 1.25 13.26 14.38
N CYS A 53 0.46 14.05 13.66
CA CYS A 53 0.90 14.59 12.38
C CYS A 53 2.19 15.40 12.58
N PRO A 54 3.23 15.10 11.80
CA PRO A 54 4.51 15.80 11.95
C PRO A 54 4.48 17.22 11.42
N ILE A 55 3.45 17.60 10.70
CA ILE A 55 3.36 18.93 10.09
C ILE A 55 2.49 19.86 10.93
N CYS A 56 1.20 19.55 11.09
CA CYS A 56 0.29 20.43 11.80
C CYS A 56 0.28 20.17 13.31
N ARG A 57 0.63 18.97 13.74
CA ARG A 57 0.68 18.56 15.15
C ARG A 57 -0.63 18.75 15.91
N LYS A 58 -1.73 18.74 15.19
CA LYS A 58 -3.06 18.94 15.77
C LYS A 58 -3.87 17.67 15.80
N GLU A 59 -3.49 16.68 15.03
CA GLU A 59 -4.29 15.48 14.84
C GLU A 59 -3.40 14.25 14.73
N GLN A 60 -3.89 13.14 15.24
CA GLN A 60 -3.21 11.86 15.04
C GLN A 60 -3.44 11.38 13.62
N LEU A 61 -2.42 10.74 13.05
CA LEU A 61 -2.49 10.25 11.67
C LEU A 61 -3.42 9.05 11.57
N THR A 62 -4.09 8.95 10.44
CA THR A 62 -4.93 7.81 10.08
C THR A 62 -4.16 6.96 9.08
N LEU A 63 -4.22 5.64 9.24
CA LEU A 63 -3.56 4.70 8.33
C LEU A 63 -4.58 4.12 7.37
N VAL A 64 -4.24 4.09 6.10
CA VAL A 64 -5.10 3.53 5.05
C VAL A 64 -4.30 2.45 4.33
N SER A 65 -4.90 1.27 4.20
CA SER A 65 -4.27 0.14 3.54
C SER A 65 -4.90 -0.06 2.15
N TRP A 66 -4.06 0.05 1.12
CA TRP A 66 -4.46 -0.14 -0.28
C TRP A 66 -3.98 -1.48 -0.76
N VAL A 67 -4.81 -2.18 -1.53
CA VAL A 67 -4.45 -3.49 -2.08
C VAL A 67 -4.25 -3.40 -3.58
N PHE A 68 -3.27 -4.15 -4.08
CA PHE A 68 -2.94 -4.20 -5.51
C PHE A 68 -2.58 -5.63 -5.89
N GLY A 69 -3.11 -6.08 -7.01
CA GLY A 69 -2.82 -7.40 -7.55
C GLY A 69 -3.62 -7.66 -8.80
N ASP A 70 -2.97 -8.24 -9.80
CA ASP A 70 -3.62 -8.47 -11.10
C ASP A 70 -4.85 -9.34 -10.96
N HIS A 71 -4.79 -10.36 -10.10
CA HIS A 71 -5.89 -11.31 -9.95
C HIS A 71 -6.98 -10.82 -9.00
N LEU A 72 -6.81 -9.65 -8.40
CA LEU A 72 -7.85 -9.06 -7.56
C LEU A 72 -8.98 -8.45 -8.37
N GLY A 73 -8.77 -8.21 -9.65
CA GLY A 73 -9.77 -7.61 -10.50
C GLY A 73 -10.17 -6.22 -10.00
N PRO A 74 -11.48 -5.94 -9.89
CA PRO A 74 -11.94 -4.61 -9.46
C PRO A 74 -11.57 -4.26 -8.01
N VAL A 75 -11.17 -5.23 -7.21
CA VAL A 75 -10.71 -4.97 -5.83
C VAL A 75 -9.35 -4.28 -5.83
N SER A 76 -8.53 -4.52 -6.87
CA SER A 76 -7.22 -3.90 -6.96
C SER A 76 -7.34 -2.37 -6.98
N GLY A 77 -6.52 -1.70 -6.18
CA GLY A 77 -6.55 -0.25 -6.06
C GLY A 77 -7.57 0.27 -5.07
N SER A 78 -8.15 -0.58 -4.24
CA SER A 78 -9.13 -0.16 -3.25
C SER A 78 -8.53 -0.18 -1.84
N ALA A 79 -9.12 0.63 -0.96
CA ALA A 79 -8.73 0.67 0.45
C ALA A 79 -9.52 -0.38 1.22
N ARG A 80 -8.84 -1.08 2.13
CA ARG A 80 -9.45 -2.17 2.90
C ARG A 80 -9.13 -2.03 4.38
N THR A 81 -10.07 -2.44 5.21
CA THR A 81 -9.87 -2.50 6.66
C THR A 81 -9.05 -3.73 7.01
N ALA A 82 -8.59 -3.81 8.27
CA ALA A 82 -7.81 -4.96 8.73
C ALA A 82 -8.61 -6.26 8.58
N GLU A 83 -9.89 -6.22 8.89
CA GLU A 83 -10.76 -7.40 8.77
C GLU A 83 -10.92 -7.83 7.31
N GLU A 84 -11.06 -6.85 6.42
CA GLU A 84 -11.17 -7.15 5.00
C GLU A 84 -9.87 -7.73 4.44
N LEU A 85 -8.72 -7.27 4.94
CA LEU A 85 -7.44 -7.82 4.50
C LEU A 85 -7.30 -9.29 4.86
N VAL A 86 -7.75 -9.66 6.06
CA VAL A 86 -7.73 -11.07 6.49
C VAL A 86 -8.58 -11.92 5.54
N LEU A 87 -9.78 -11.44 5.20
CA LEU A 87 -10.65 -12.15 4.29
C LEU A 87 -10.05 -12.27 2.90
N LEU A 88 -9.47 -11.18 2.38
CA LEU A 88 -8.84 -11.21 1.07
C LEU A 88 -7.67 -12.19 1.04
N ALA A 89 -6.90 -12.25 2.13
CA ALA A 89 -5.75 -13.15 2.21
C ALA A 89 -6.17 -14.62 2.17
N THR A 90 -7.39 -14.94 2.55
CA THR A 90 -7.89 -16.33 2.46
C THR A 90 -8.46 -16.63 1.08
N LYS A 91 -8.89 -15.62 0.34
CA LYS A 91 -9.57 -15.81 -0.94
C LYS A 91 -8.64 -15.73 -2.15
N PHE A 92 -7.58 -14.95 -2.04
CA PHE A 92 -6.72 -14.64 -3.18
C PHE A 92 -5.30 -15.11 -2.94
N ASP A 93 -4.61 -15.39 -4.03
CA ASP A 93 -3.16 -15.60 -4.01
C ASP A 93 -2.48 -14.26 -3.70
N GLU A 94 -1.19 -14.23 -3.78
CA GLU A 94 -0.40 -13.06 -3.39
C GLU A 94 -0.90 -11.75 -3.96
N PHE A 95 -0.99 -10.76 -3.10
CA PHE A 95 -1.28 -9.40 -3.49
C PHE A 95 -0.49 -8.45 -2.58
N SER A 96 -0.28 -7.22 -3.06
CA SER A 96 0.47 -6.22 -2.30
C SER A 96 -0.46 -5.35 -1.48
N VAL A 97 0.03 -4.94 -0.30
CA VAL A 97 -0.67 -3.98 0.55
C VAL A 97 0.27 -2.80 0.75
N HIS A 98 -0.24 -1.59 0.51
CA HIS A 98 0.51 -0.34 0.71
C HIS A 98 -0.19 0.45 1.79
N VAL A 99 0.52 0.70 2.89
CA VAL A 99 -0.03 1.44 4.02
C VAL A 99 0.42 2.89 3.92
N VAL A 100 -0.55 3.79 3.89
CA VAL A 100 -0.31 5.23 3.78
C VAL A 100 -0.82 5.90 5.04
N GLU A 101 -0.01 6.79 5.62
CA GLU A 101 -0.48 7.65 6.70
C GLU A 101 -1.02 8.94 6.11
N VAL A 102 -2.07 9.47 6.71
CA VAL A 102 -2.65 10.72 6.25
C VAL A 102 -3.18 11.52 7.44
N CYS A 103 -2.98 12.83 7.37
CA CYS A 103 -3.60 13.77 8.31
C CYS A 103 -4.85 14.33 7.66
N ARG A 104 -5.99 14.10 8.28
CA ARG A 104 -7.26 14.56 7.72
C ARG A 104 -7.48 16.06 7.91
N THR A 105 -6.61 16.70 8.66
CA THR A 105 -6.68 18.15 8.89
C THR A 105 -5.81 18.93 7.92
N CYS A 106 -4.51 18.64 7.84
CA CYS A 106 -3.59 19.39 6.97
C CYS A 106 -3.28 18.70 5.65
N GLU A 107 -3.71 17.44 5.50
CA GLU A 107 -3.54 16.65 4.27
C GLU A 107 -2.12 16.12 4.05
N TRP A 108 -1.29 16.12 5.09
CA TRP A 108 -0.01 15.42 5.04
C TRP A 108 -0.26 13.95 4.71
N ASN A 109 0.54 13.38 3.86
CA ASN A 109 0.44 11.95 3.57
C ASN A 109 1.80 11.40 3.18
N HIS A 110 2.05 10.15 3.52
CA HIS A 110 3.29 9.48 3.19
C HIS A 110 3.10 7.97 3.26
N LEU A 111 3.80 7.27 2.42
CA LEU A 111 3.82 5.81 2.47
C LEU A 111 4.56 5.38 3.74
N VAL A 112 3.97 4.45 4.48
CA VAL A 112 4.55 3.93 5.72
C VAL A 112 5.30 2.65 5.45
N LYS A 113 4.64 1.70 4.81
CA LYS A 113 5.25 0.42 4.47
C LYS A 113 4.43 -0.26 3.39
N SER A 114 5.02 -1.26 2.78
CA SER A 114 4.30 -2.16 1.90
C SER A 114 4.68 -3.59 2.24
N TYR A 115 3.82 -4.53 1.92
CA TYR A 115 4.08 -5.94 2.18
C TYR A 115 3.16 -6.78 1.29
N VAL A 116 3.38 -8.10 1.34
CA VAL A 116 2.62 -9.06 0.55
C VAL A 116 1.79 -9.93 1.48
N LEU A 117 0.55 -10.15 1.12
CA LEU A 117 -0.36 -11.07 1.79
C LEU A 117 -0.90 -12.08 0.78
N GLY A 118 -1.71 -13.01 1.26
CA GLY A 118 -2.32 -14.03 0.42
C GLY A 118 -1.49 -15.29 0.35
N ALA A 119 -2.07 -16.31 -0.26
CA ALA A 119 -1.43 -17.61 -0.33
C ALA A 119 -0.18 -17.56 -1.20
N VAL A 120 0.89 -18.21 -0.74
CA VAL A 120 2.09 -18.34 -1.54
C VAL A 120 1.78 -19.28 -2.71
N ARG A 121 1.99 -18.78 -3.92
CA ARG A 121 1.86 -19.64 -5.09
C ARG A 121 3.06 -20.57 -5.15
N PRO A 122 2.83 -21.88 -5.34
CA PRO A 122 3.96 -22.74 -5.62
C PRO A 122 4.66 -22.28 -6.90
N PRO A 123 5.98 -22.39 -6.98
CA PRO A 123 6.68 -22.06 -8.22
C PRO A 123 6.05 -22.87 -9.33
N LYS A 124 5.72 -22.21 -10.43
CA LYS A 124 5.20 -22.93 -11.58
C LYS A 124 6.27 -23.86 -12.09
N ALA A 125 5.85 -25.08 -12.41
CA ALA A 125 6.75 -25.95 -13.14
C ALA A 125 7.26 -25.18 -14.35
N PRO A 126 8.53 -25.33 -14.71
CA PRO A 126 9.06 -24.65 -15.88
C PRO A 126 8.11 -24.91 -17.03
N ARG A 127 7.61 -23.88 -17.58
CA ARG A 127 6.68 -24.01 -18.65
C ARG A 127 7.43 -24.49 -19.84
N GLY A 128 7.27 -25.49 -19.92
CA GLY A 128 8.00 -25.92 -20.93
C GLY A 128 7.58 -25.35 -21.95
N THR A 129 7.55 -25.22 -20.60
CA THR A 129 7.49 -24.79 -20.91
C THR A 129 6.93 -24.59 -21.50
N ARG A 130 6.11 -24.36 -21.25
CA ARG A 130 5.38 -24.01 -21.81
C ARG A 130 5.43 -23.62 -22.32
N THR A 131 5.49 -23.51 -22.11
CA THR A 131 5.41 -23.05 -22.82
C THR A 131 5.33 -23.05 -23.29
N ALA A 132 5.37 -23.17 -23.22
CA ALA A 132 5.27 -22.80 -23.97
C ALA A 132 4.94 -22.78 -24.30
N ARG A 133 4.53 -22.93 -24.09
CA ARG A 133 4.03 -22.73 -24.77
C ARG A 133 3.94 -22.38 -25.11
N LYS A 134 3.98 -22.45 -24.94
CA LYS A 134 3.70 -22.12 -25.68
C LYS A 134 3.91 -21.79 -26.11
N SER A 135 4.34 -22.10 -25.76
CA SER A 135 4.41 -21.81 -26.69
C SER A 135 4.42 -21.81 -27.04
N ALA A 136 4.69 -22.16 -26.91
CA ALA A 136 4.60 -22.02 -27.85
C ALA A 136 4.37 -21.90 -28.14
N ARG A 137 4.14 -21.98 -28.13
CA ARG A 137 3.74 -21.83 -29.04
C ARG A 137 3.82 -21.42 -29.46
N THR A 138 4.28 -21.66 -29.18
CA THR A 138 4.22 -21.41 -30.07
C THR A 138 4.29 -21.30 -30.46
N ALA A 139 4.69 -21.53 -30.33
CA ALA A 139 4.70 -21.38 -31.17
C ALA A 139 4.54 -21.31 -31.49
N SER A 140 4.59 -21.34 -31.49
CA SER A 140 4.27 -21.24 -32.23
C SER A 140 3.95 -21.21 -32.31
N GLU A 141 3.98 -21.09 -32.26
CA GLU A 141 3.50 -20.96 -32.73
C GLU A 141 3.19 -20.90 -32.85
#